data_2ea0ddb2ec41c6bbe34aabfd6b66fea8
#
_entry.id   2ea0ddb2ec41c6bbe34aabfd6b66fea8
#
_cell.length_a   1.000
_cell.length_b   1.000
_cell.length_c   1.000
_cell.angle_alpha   90.00
_cell.angle_beta   90.00
_cell.angle_gamma   90.00
#
_symmetry.space_group_name_H-M   'P 1'
#
loop_
_entity.id
_entity.type
_entity.pdbx_description
1 polymer ?
#
loop_
_entity_poly.entity_id
_entity_poly.type
_entity_poly.pdbx_seq_one_letter_code
_entity_poly.pdbx_strand_id
1 'polypeptide(L)'
;MKTYVDSGVLVKLYSWEELSEVAAQLVADLPGVPLTPLHELEIRNALRAQRGRDLITQKQLSAALRAFEEDIREYRLIRVRIDWATVFQEGERLSRKVTTSLLCRSLDILHVAVARQIGSEELITGDSRQAQLSEKVGLRVVNITSASS
;
A
#
# COMPACT_ATOMS: atom_id res chain seq x y z
N MET A 1 -8.15 -11.95 2.30
CA MET A 1 -7.02 -11.94 1.37
C MET A 1 -5.72 -12.01 2.16
N LYS A 2 -4.87 -12.95 1.81
CA LYS A 2 -3.66 -13.26 2.59
C LYS A 2 -2.62 -12.15 2.61
N THR A 3 -2.48 -11.43 1.49
CA THR A 3 -1.41 -10.45 1.34
C THR A 3 -1.99 -9.06 1.15
N TYR A 4 -1.57 -8.15 2.00
CA TYR A 4 -1.88 -6.74 1.93
C TYR A 4 -0.70 -6.00 1.31
N VAL A 5 -0.96 -5.08 0.39
CA VAL A 5 0.10 -4.33 -0.29
C VAL A 5 -0.07 -2.85 0.03
N ASP A 6 0.99 -2.23 0.52
CA ASP A 6 0.99 -0.80 0.81
C ASP A 6 0.85 0.03 -0.47
N SER A 7 0.19 1.18 -0.36
CA SER A 7 -0.05 2.08 -1.50
C SER A 7 1.24 2.50 -2.20
N GLY A 8 2.31 2.74 -1.46
CA GLY A 8 3.60 3.12 -2.04
C GLY A 8 4.18 2.06 -2.97
N VAL A 9 3.94 0.79 -2.67
CA VAL A 9 4.35 -0.32 -3.54
C VAL A 9 3.47 -0.35 -4.80
N LEU A 10 2.15 -0.17 -4.64
CA LEU A 10 1.21 -0.20 -5.76
C LEU A 10 1.46 0.94 -6.76
N VAL A 11 1.82 2.13 -6.29
CA VAL A 11 2.17 3.27 -7.17
C VAL A 11 3.26 2.88 -8.16
N LYS A 12 4.24 2.06 -7.75
CA LYS A 12 5.35 1.63 -8.58
C LYS A 12 4.93 0.77 -9.78
N LEU A 13 3.72 0.22 -9.75
CA LEU A 13 3.16 -0.55 -10.87
C LEU A 13 2.71 0.37 -12.02
N TYR A 14 2.42 1.63 -11.72
CA TYR A 14 1.81 2.58 -12.67
C TYR A 14 2.74 3.70 -13.10
N SER A 15 3.79 3.96 -12.33
CA SER A 15 4.81 4.93 -12.65
C SER A 15 6.17 4.27 -12.44
N TRP A 16 6.87 3.98 -13.54
CA TRP A 16 8.11 3.19 -13.49
C TRP A 16 9.22 4.00 -12.83
N GLU A 17 9.82 3.40 -11.82
CA GLU A 17 10.93 3.97 -11.07
C GLU A 17 11.79 2.84 -10.49
N GLU A 18 12.77 3.19 -9.67
CA GLU A 18 13.54 2.20 -8.92
C GLU A 18 12.59 1.32 -8.10
N LEU A 19 12.85 0.03 -8.06
CA LEU A 19 12.05 -0.99 -7.38
C LEU A 19 10.71 -1.33 -8.06
N SER A 20 10.36 -0.71 -9.19
CA SER A 20 9.13 -1.07 -9.93
C SER A 20 9.14 -2.52 -10.39
N GLU A 21 10.28 -3.02 -10.84
CA GLU A 21 10.41 -4.41 -11.27
C GLU A 21 10.19 -5.37 -10.11
N VAL A 22 10.78 -5.09 -8.94
CA VAL A 22 10.58 -5.90 -7.72
C VAL A 22 9.11 -5.87 -7.30
N ALA A 23 8.50 -4.70 -7.27
CA ALA A 23 7.09 -4.54 -6.94
C ALA A 23 6.19 -5.34 -7.90
N ALA A 24 6.44 -5.22 -9.20
CA ALA A 24 5.66 -5.92 -10.23
C ALA A 24 5.77 -7.44 -10.07
N GLN A 25 6.96 -7.97 -9.82
CA GLN A 25 7.15 -9.41 -9.61
C GLN A 25 6.42 -9.92 -8.38
N LEU A 26 6.49 -9.19 -7.27
CA LEU A 26 5.82 -9.59 -6.03
C LEU A 26 4.31 -9.57 -6.16
N VAL A 27 3.77 -8.57 -6.84
CA VAL A 27 2.31 -8.42 -7.01
C VAL A 27 1.75 -9.38 -8.06
N ALA A 28 2.51 -9.68 -9.12
CA ALA A 28 2.07 -10.55 -10.21
C ALA A 28 1.68 -11.96 -9.73
N ASP A 29 2.32 -12.46 -8.68
CA ASP A 29 2.07 -13.79 -8.14
C ASP A 29 0.86 -13.85 -7.20
N LEU A 30 0.25 -12.72 -6.88
CA LEU A 30 -0.89 -12.66 -5.97
C LEU A 30 -2.21 -12.94 -6.72
N PRO A 31 -3.14 -13.71 -6.12
CA PRO A 31 -4.42 -14.02 -6.77
C PRO A 31 -5.35 -12.81 -6.87
N GLY A 32 -5.03 -11.73 -6.19
CA GLY A 32 -5.75 -10.47 -6.15
C GLY A 32 -5.21 -9.63 -5.01
N VAL A 33 -5.32 -8.31 -5.13
CA VAL A 33 -4.81 -7.37 -4.14
C VAL A 33 -5.99 -6.62 -3.54
N PRO A 34 -6.12 -6.60 -2.19
CA PRO A 34 -7.20 -5.84 -1.56
C PRO A 34 -6.99 -4.34 -1.77
N LEU A 35 -8.05 -3.66 -2.13
CA LEU A 35 -8.06 -2.22 -2.40
C LEU A 35 -9.11 -1.55 -1.51
N THR A 36 -8.72 -0.44 -0.89
CA THR A 36 -9.60 0.39 -0.05
C THR A 36 -9.69 1.80 -0.60
N PRO A 37 -10.65 2.62 -0.15
CA PRO A 37 -10.67 4.05 -0.49
C PRO A 37 -9.36 4.77 -0.10
N LEU A 38 -8.68 4.31 0.96
CA LEU A 38 -7.38 4.86 1.35
C LEU A 38 -6.33 4.62 0.27
N HIS A 39 -6.23 3.40 -0.25
CA HIS A 39 -5.35 3.08 -1.39
C HIS A 39 -5.68 3.94 -2.61
N GLU A 40 -6.97 4.04 -2.96
CA GLU A 40 -7.39 4.76 -4.16
C GLU A 40 -6.99 6.24 -4.09
N LEU A 41 -7.21 6.88 -2.94
CA LEU A 41 -6.81 8.27 -2.75
C LEU A 41 -5.29 8.43 -2.81
N GLU A 42 -4.55 7.59 -2.08
CA GLU A 42 -3.09 7.70 -2.01
C GLU A 42 -2.42 7.44 -3.37
N ILE A 43 -2.87 6.41 -4.10
CA ILE A 43 -2.29 6.06 -5.40
C ILE A 43 -2.54 7.17 -6.42
N ARG A 44 -3.80 7.63 -6.55
CA ARG A 44 -4.12 8.70 -7.50
C ARG A 44 -3.43 9.99 -7.12
N ASN A 45 -3.40 10.33 -5.84
CA ASN A 45 -2.74 11.55 -5.37
C ASN A 45 -1.22 11.50 -5.60
N ALA A 46 -0.59 10.35 -5.35
CA ALA A 46 0.85 10.18 -5.60
C ALA A 46 1.19 10.35 -7.08
N LEU A 47 0.40 9.78 -7.99
CA LEU A 47 0.60 9.95 -9.43
C LEU A 47 0.44 11.41 -9.85
N ARG A 48 -0.59 12.09 -9.34
CA ARG A 48 -0.80 13.51 -9.60
C ARG A 48 0.34 14.37 -9.05
N ALA A 49 0.85 14.04 -7.87
CA ALA A 49 1.99 14.73 -7.29
C ALA A 49 3.26 14.57 -8.13
N GLN A 50 3.49 13.39 -8.72
CA GLN A 50 4.60 13.18 -9.64
C GLN A 50 4.50 14.11 -10.85
N ARG A 51 3.30 14.29 -11.39
CA ARG A 51 3.06 15.26 -12.47
C ARG A 51 3.32 16.69 -12.02
N GLY A 52 2.86 17.05 -10.82
CA GLY A 52 3.08 18.37 -10.25
C GLY A 52 4.55 18.70 -10.01
N ARG A 53 5.38 17.67 -9.77
CA ARG A 53 6.84 17.83 -9.60
C ARG A 53 7.61 17.68 -10.92
N ASP A 54 6.93 17.61 -12.04
CA ASP A 54 7.50 17.41 -13.38
C ASP A 54 8.31 16.12 -13.52
N LEU A 55 7.99 15.10 -12.75
CA LEU A 55 8.63 13.79 -12.85
C LEU A 55 8.03 12.92 -13.95
N ILE A 56 6.78 13.18 -14.34
CA ILE A 56 6.09 12.52 -15.43
C ILE A 56 5.34 13.57 -16.28
N THR A 57 5.05 13.22 -17.53
CA THR A 57 4.27 14.06 -18.43
C THR A 57 2.77 13.88 -18.15
N GLN A 58 1.95 14.81 -18.67
CA GLN A 58 0.49 14.67 -18.61
C GLN A 58 0.01 13.39 -19.30
N LYS A 59 0.63 13.02 -20.42
CA LYS A 59 0.31 11.79 -21.13
C LYS A 59 0.60 10.55 -20.26
N GLN A 60 1.73 10.56 -19.58
CA GLN A 60 2.11 9.48 -18.66
C GLN A 60 1.15 9.39 -17.47
N LEU A 61 0.76 10.53 -16.89
CA LEU A 61 -0.25 10.56 -15.81
C LEU A 61 -1.56 9.95 -16.28
N SER A 62 -2.07 10.38 -17.44
CA SER A 62 -3.34 9.86 -17.99
C SER A 62 -3.26 8.35 -18.23
N ALA A 63 -2.14 7.87 -18.76
CA ALA A 63 -1.94 6.44 -18.99
C ALA A 63 -1.88 5.65 -17.67
N ALA A 64 -1.20 6.19 -16.65
CA ALA A 64 -1.10 5.55 -15.34
C ALA A 64 -2.47 5.44 -14.66
N LEU A 65 -3.26 6.51 -14.70
CA LEU A 65 -4.60 6.51 -14.11
C LEU A 65 -5.53 5.52 -14.83
N ARG A 66 -5.43 5.42 -16.17
CA ARG A 66 -6.20 4.42 -16.94
C ARG A 66 -5.78 2.99 -16.60
N ALA A 67 -4.48 2.74 -16.47
CA ALA A 67 -3.98 1.42 -16.10
C ALA A 67 -4.46 1.00 -14.71
N PHE A 68 -4.48 1.92 -13.77
CA PHE A 68 -5.02 1.70 -12.43
C PHE A 68 -6.51 1.35 -12.47
N GLU A 69 -7.31 2.12 -13.21
CA GLU A 69 -8.75 1.84 -13.39
C GLU A 69 -8.98 0.48 -14.07
N GLU A 70 -8.14 0.12 -15.02
CA GLU A 70 -8.20 -1.18 -15.70
C GLU A 70 -8.00 -2.32 -14.71
N ASP A 71 -7.00 -2.21 -13.83
CA ASP A 71 -6.73 -3.24 -12.82
C ASP A 71 -7.88 -3.42 -11.84
N ILE A 72 -8.60 -2.35 -11.52
CA ILE A 72 -9.81 -2.43 -10.71
C ILE A 72 -10.92 -3.16 -11.49
N ARG A 73 -11.11 -2.80 -12.75
CA ARG A 73 -12.14 -3.37 -13.62
C ARG A 73 -11.93 -4.86 -13.86
N GLU A 74 -10.67 -5.27 -14.00
CA GLU A 74 -10.28 -6.66 -14.25
C GLU A 74 -10.09 -7.47 -12.96
N TYR A 75 -10.44 -6.92 -11.81
CA TYR A 75 -10.33 -7.57 -10.50
C TYR A 75 -8.91 -8.03 -10.12
N ARG A 76 -7.89 -7.36 -10.65
CA ARG A 76 -6.52 -7.50 -10.14
C ARG A 76 -6.38 -6.76 -8.82
N LEU A 77 -7.03 -5.60 -8.72
CA LEU A 77 -7.24 -4.89 -7.47
C LEU A 77 -8.70 -5.05 -7.08
N ILE A 78 -8.95 -5.54 -5.89
CA ILE A 78 -10.30 -5.94 -5.45
C ILE A 78 -10.74 -5.07 -4.29
N ARG A 79 -11.78 -4.27 -4.50
CA ARG A 79 -12.36 -3.42 -3.45
C ARG A 79 -12.91 -4.28 -2.34
N VAL A 80 -12.46 -4.03 -1.11
CA VAL A 80 -12.90 -4.76 0.09
C VAL A 80 -13.72 -3.85 0.98
N ARG A 81 -14.67 -4.45 1.71
CA ARG A 81 -15.46 -3.73 2.71
C ARG A 81 -14.64 -3.57 3.98
N ILE A 82 -14.64 -2.35 4.52
CA ILE A 82 -13.91 -2.00 5.73
C ILE A 82 -14.87 -1.35 6.72
N ASP A 83 -14.84 -1.81 7.96
CA ASP A 83 -15.43 -1.10 9.09
C ASP A 83 -14.43 -0.04 9.55
N TRP A 84 -14.57 1.16 9.00
CA TRP A 84 -13.63 2.25 9.27
C TRP A 84 -13.61 2.68 10.73
N ALA A 85 -14.75 2.65 11.40
CA ALA A 85 -14.78 3.00 12.82
C ALA A 85 -13.88 2.06 13.63
N THR A 86 -13.98 0.76 13.39
CA THR A 86 -13.13 -0.25 14.05
C THR A 86 -11.65 -0.09 13.63
N VAL A 87 -11.39 0.21 12.36
CA VAL A 87 -10.02 0.45 11.89
C VAL A 87 -9.39 1.64 12.61
N PHE A 88 -10.11 2.74 12.75
CA PHE A 88 -9.60 3.92 13.47
C PHE A 88 -9.38 3.64 14.95
N GLN A 89 -10.25 2.86 15.60
CA GLN A 89 -10.05 2.43 16.98
C GLN A 89 -8.78 1.60 17.13
N GLU A 90 -8.56 0.65 16.24
CA GLU A 90 -7.34 -0.16 16.22
C GLU A 90 -6.10 0.73 15.94
N GLY A 91 -6.23 1.68 15.01
CA GLY A 91 -5.18 2.64 14.72
C GLY A 91 -4.78 3.46 15.95
N GLU A 92 -5.75 3.95 16.71
CA GLU A 92 -5.51 4.65 17.97
C GLU A 92 -4.77 3.76 18.97
N ARG A 93 -5.17 2.51 19.09
CA ARG A 93 -4.52 1.54 19.98
C ARG A 93 -3.07 1.31 19.58
N LEU A 94 -2.80 1.13 18.28
CA LEU A 94 -1.45 0.95 17.76
C LEU A 94 -0.60 2.20 17.96
N SER A 95 -1.14 3.37 17.67
CA SER A 95 -0.46 4.65 17.88
C SER A 95 0.01 4.79 19.34
N ARG A 96 -0.87 4.53 20.27
CA ARG A 96 -0.59 4.62 21.71
C ARG A 96 0.53 3.68 22.12
N LYS A 97 0.59 2.50 21.50
CA LYS A 97 1.55 1.45 21.83
C LYS A 97 2.95 1.68 21.23
N VAL A 98 3.03 2.22 20.01
CA VAL A 98 4.29 2.17 19.25
C VAL A 98 4.80 3.50 18.71
N THR A 99 3.97 4.55 18.57
CA THR A 99 4.39 5.75 17.85
C THR A 99 5.52 6.49 18.53
N THR A 100 5.56 6.53 19.87
CA THR A 100 6.65 7.21 20.58
C THR A 100 8.01 6.58 20.32
N SER A 101 8.07 5.30 19.98
CA SER A 101 9.32 4.60 19.68
C SER A 101 9.60 4.45 18.19
N LEU A 102 8.55 4.21 17.37
CA LEU A 102 8.72 3.95 15.94
C LEU A 102 8.45 5.16 15.05
N LEU A 103 7.81 6.22 15.59
CA LEU A 103 7.44 7.42 14.84
C LEU A 103 6.64 7.11 13.57
N CYS A 104 5.69 6.16 13.68
CA CYS A 104 4.83 5.80 12.55
C CYS A 104 3.87 6.93 12.21
N ARG A 105 3.64 7.15 10.92
CA ARG A 105 2.66 8.13 10.44
C ARG A 105 1.25 7.53 10.47
N SER A 106 0.24 8.40 10.60
CA SER A 106 -1.15 7.98 10.73
C SER A 106 -1.62 7.07 9.59
N LEU A 107 -1.26 7.41 8.34
CA LEU A 107 -1.68 6.61 7.19
C LEU A 107 -1.04 5.22 7.19
N ASP A 108 0.22 5.12 7.60
CA ASP A 108 0.92 3.83 7.72
C ASP A 108 0.26 2.95 8.78
N ILE A 109 -0.15 3.55 9.90
CA ILE A 109 -0.88 2.86 10.96
C ILE A 109 -2.23 2.37 10.45
N LEU A 110 -2.95 3.19 9.68
CA LEU A 110 -4.25 2.79 9.11
C LEU A 110 -4.12 1.59 8.18
N HIS A 111 -3.10 1.55 7.33
CA HIS A 111 -2.87 0.38 6.47
C HIS A 111 -2.67 -0.90 7.27
N VAL A 112 -1.88 -0.84 8.34
CA VAL A 112 -1.66 -2.01 9.20
C VAL A 112 -2.97 -2.43 9.90
N ALA A 113 -3.74 -1.47 10.37
CA ALA A 113 -5.03 -1.74 11.00
C ALA A 113 -6.01 -2.38 10.01
N VAL A 114 -6.04 -1.91 8.76
CA VAL A 114 -6.87 -2.51 7.70
C VAL A 114 -6.41 -3.93 7.41
N ALA A 115 -5.11 -4.14 7.23
CA ALA A 115 -4.55 -5.47 6.96
C ALA A 115 -4.99 -6.47 8.03
N ARG A 116 -4.96 -6.07 9.28
CA ARG A 116 -5.41 -6.92 10.39
C ARG A 116 -6.91 -7.17 10.34
N GLN A 117 -7.72 -6.15 10.05
CA GLN A 117 -9.18 -6.32 10.00
C GLN A 117 -9.60 -7.32 8.92
N ILE A 118 -8.97 -7.31 7.76
CA ILE A 118 -9.32 -8.24 6.68
C ILE A 118 -8.63 -9.60 6.82
N GLY A 119 -7.88 -9.81 7.90
CA GLY A 119 -7.25 -11.10 8.19
C GLY A 119 -6.04 -11.42 7.34
N SER A 120 -5.34 -10.41 6.83
CA SER A 120 -4.10 -10.63 6.08
C SER A 120 -3.02 -11.22 6.98
N GLU A 121 -2.22 -12.10 6.40
CA GLU A 121 -1.09 -12.75 7.08
C GLU A 121 0.24 -12.11 6.72
N GLU A 122 0.28 -11.43 5.56
CA GLU A 122 1.49 -10.84 5.00
C GLU A 122 1.23 -9.39 4.56
N LEU A 123 2.24 -8.55 4.71
CA LEU A 123 2.21 -7.16 4.26
C LEU A 123 3.46 -6.87 3.44
N ILE A 124 3.27 -6.32 2.23
CA ILE A 124 4.35 -5.88 1.35
C ILE A 124 4.45 -4.37 1.43
N THR A 125 5.62 -3.85 1.77
CA THR A 125 5.85 -2.41 1.95
C THR A 125 7.28 -2.02 1.53
N GLY A 126 7.49 -0.75 1.26
CA GLY A 126 8.82 -0.15 1.10
C GLY A 126 9.20 0.76 2.26
N ASP A 127 8.35 0.87 3.28
CA ASP A 127 8.56 1.74 4.43
C ASP A 127 9.04 0.93 5.64
N SER A 128 10.24 1.25 6.16
CA SER A 128 10.83 0.48 7.25
C SER A 128 10.06 0.63 8.57
N ARG A 129 9.44 1.77 8.83
CA ARG A 129 8.66 1.98 10.06
C ARG A 129 7.36 1.18 10.01
N GLN A 130 6.69 1.16 8.87
CA GLN A 130 5.50 0.35 8.66
C GLN A 130 5.85 -1.15 8.74
N ALA A 131 7.01 -1.55 8.20
CA ALA A 131 7.50 -2.91 8.30
C ALA A 131 7.68 -3.33 9.76
N GLN A 132 8.34 -2.50 10.56
CA GLN A 132 8.56 -2.76 11.98
C GLN A 132 7.23 -2.85 12.76
N LEU A 133 6.28 -1.95 12.48
CA LEU A 133 4.96 -2.00 13.10
C LEU A 133 4.24 -3.30 12.74
N SER A 134 4.28 -3.67 11.47
CA SER A 134 3.61 -4.88 10.96
C SER A 134 4.16 -6.14 11.62
N GLU A 135 5.46 -6.24 11.78
CA GLU A 135 6.09 -7.36 12.48
C GLU A 135 5.67 -7.43 13.95
N LYS A 136 5.59 -6.28 14.62
CA LYS A 136 5.15 -6.21 16.02
C LYS A 136 3.73 -6.72 16.24
N VAL A 137 2.86 -6.61 15.24
CA VAL A 137 1.47 -7.08 15.33
C VAL A 137 1.28 -8.48 14.72
N GLY A 138 2.38 -9.15 14.35
CA GLY A 138 2.34 -10.53 13.92
C GLY A 138 2.16 -10.77 12.42
N LEU A 139 2.28 -9.74 11.60
CA LEU A 139 2.27 -9.89 10.15
C LEU A 139 3.65 -10.33 9.64
N ARG A 140 3.66 -11.21 8.65
CA ARG A 140 4.88 -11.48 7.89
C ARG A 140 5.10 -10.31 6.94
N VAL A 141 6.32 -9.77 6.91
CA VAL A 141 6.62 -8.57 6.13
C VAL A 141 7.57 -8.90 4.98
N VAL A 142 7.22 -8.42 3.80
CA VAL A 142 8.14 -8.35 2.66
C VAL A 142 8.47 -6.88 2.43
N ASN A 143 9.70 -6.51 2.75
CA ASN A 143 10.19 -5.16 2.49
C ASN A 143 10.87 -5.14 1.13
N ILE A 144 10.31 -4.38 0.16
CA ILE A 144 10.81 -4.37 -1.21
C ILE A 144 12.22 -3.79 -1.33
N THR A 145 12.63 -2.94 -0.38
CA THR A 145 14.00 -2.40 -0.37
C THR A 145 15.02 -3.47 -0.01
N SER A 146 14.67 -4.41 0.86
CA SER A 146 15.51 -5.56 1.21
C SER A 146 15.46 -6.65 0.15
N ALA A 147 14.29 -6.83 -0.51
CA ALA A 147 14.10 -7.84 -1.56
C ALA A 147 14.86 -7.52 -2.84
N SER A 148 15.30 -6.26 -3.04
CA SER A 148 16.05 -5.82 -4.22
C SER A 148 17.55 -6.11 -4.13
N SER A 149 18.06 -6.47 -2.98
CA SER A 149 19.49 -6.71 -2.73
C SER A 149 19.95 -8.11 -3.12
#